data_1d0c867f936fe5da3d49f250509a84e3
#
_entry.id   1d0c867f936fe5da3d49f250509a84e3
#
_cell.length_a   1.000
_cell.length_b   1.000
_cell.length_c   1.000
_cell.angle_alpha   90.00
_cell.angle_beta   90.00
_cell.angle_gamma   90.00
#
_symmetry.space_group_name_H-M   'P 1'
#
loop_
_entity.id
_entity.type
_entity.pdbx_description
1 polymer ?
#
loop_
_entity_poly.entity_id
_entity_poly.type
_entity_poly.pdbx_seq_one_letter_code
_entity_poly.pdbx_strand_id
1 'polypeptide(L)'
;MKTPTARTSGLFFTFALLLTACGGGANTGTNTTANTSATTNSSSAIPIGIAFAQTSNVALLGQEGVAGAKIAEKYFNDKGGINGTPIRLVFQDTGGDEAGAINAFQTLINQNRVFGIVGPTLSQQAFSANPIAERAKVPVIGASNTAKGIPQIGDYIARVSAPVSIVAPNSVKAALKINPNIKKVAVFYAQNDAFNKSETEIFQQTVKDQGLDLVTVQKFQTTDTDFQTQATNAINLKPDLVIISGLSADGGNLVRQLRELGYKGIIIGGNGLNTSSVLSVCKALCDGVLIAQAYSPDHPGEINNAFRTIYTNQYKKAPPQFSAQAFSAVQVYVEALKALDQKNKISQLPLPQLRTELNKQLLTGKYETPLGQIAFTPEGEVIQKEFYVAQIKMEQNGTNGKFAFLK
;
A
#
# COMPACT_ATOMS: atom_id res chain seq x y z
N MET A 1 -30.67 53.90 -14.08
CA MET A 1 -29.84 54.86 -14.86
C MET A 1 -28.87 54.05 -15.69
N LYS A 2 -29.11 54.11 -17.00
CA LYS A 2 -28.21 54.00 -18.16
C LYS A 2 -27.14 52.90 -18.23
N THR A 3 -27.41 51.89 -19.04
CA THR A 3 -26.45 51.16 -19.90
C THR A 3 -25.64 52.12 -20.78
N PRO A 4 -24.47 51.73 -21.35
CA PRO A 4 -24.51 51.43 -22.73
C PRO A 4 -23.76 50.18 -23.21
N THR A 5 -24.31 49.64 -24.26
CA THR A 5 -23.84 48.68 -25.27
C THR A 5 -22.67 49.22 -26.08
N ALA A 6 -21.76 48.37 -26.52
CA ALA A 6 -20.98 48.56 -27.76
C ALA A 6 -20.74 47.23 -28.49
N ARG A 7 -21.05 47.30 -29.77
CA ARG A 7 -21.01 46.30 -30.85
C ARG A 7 -19.65 46.27 -31.55
N THR A 8 -19.52 45.22 -32.38
CA THR A 8 -18.74 45.09 -33.66
C THR A 8 -17.42 44.34 -33.48
N SER A 9 -16.93 43.50 -34.40
CA SER A 9 -17.30 43.10 -35.75
C SER A 9 -16.52 41.82 -36.10
N GLY A 10 -17.09 40.98 -36.96
CA GLY A 10 -16.47 39.76 -37.46
C GLY A 10 -15.38 40.03 -38.52
N LEU A 11 -14.55 39.01 -38.73
CA LEU A 11 -13.77 38.87 -39.94
C LEU A 11 -13.71 37.40 -40.36
N PHE A 12 -14.40 37.10 -41.47
CA PHE A 12 -14.27 35.86 -42.22
C PHE A 12 -12.97 35.92 -43.05
N PHE A 13 -12.19 34.85 -43.02
CA PHE A 13 -11.19 34.57 -44.04
C PHE A 13 -11.43 33.18 -44.62
N THR A 14 -12.00 33.23 -45.82
CA THR A 14 -12.05 32.14 -46.81
C THR A 14 -10.70 32.07 -47.50
N PHE A 15 -10.09 30.90 -47.60
CA PHE A 15 -9.02 30.69 -48.60
C PHE A 15 -9.27 29.40 -49.38
N ALA A 16 -9.16 29.60 -50.68
CA ALA A 16 -9.60 28.76 -51.78
C ALA A 16 -8.64 27.60 -52.08
N LEU A 17 -9.21 26.52 -52.62
CA LEU A 17 -8.56 25.43 -53.32
C LEU A 17 -7.73 25.91 -54.52
N LEU A 18 -6.58 25.27 -54.72
CA LEU A 18 -5.93 25.14 -56.03
C LEU A 18 -5.54 23.69 -56.27
N LEU A 19 -6.24 23.06 -57.19
CA LEU A 19 -5.87 21.84 -57.88
C LEU A 19 -4.88 22.17 -59.00
N THR A 20 -3.78 21.41 -59.10
CA THR A 20 -3.06 21.26 -60.37
C THR A 20 -2.72 19.79 -60.57
N ALA A 21 -3.22 19.27 -61.67
CA ALA A 21 -2.97 17.96 -62.23
C ALA A 21 -1.92 18.02 -63.33
N CYS A 22 -1.42 16.83 -63.70
CA CYS A 22 -0.63 16.43 -64.92
C CYS A 22 0.88 16.39 -64.67
N GLY A 23 1.57 15.36 -65.01
CA GLY A 23 1.51 14.43 -66.12
C GLY A 23 2.64 13.38 -66.03
N GLY A 24 2.47 12.33 -66.74
CA GLY A 24 3.04 11.01 -66.73
C GLY A 24 4.55 10.90 -67.15
N GLY A 25 5.06 9.68 -66.92
CA GLY A 25 6.35 9.18 -67.40
C GLY A 25 6.61 7.78 -66.87
N ALA A 26 6.33 6.81 -67.69
CA ALA A 26 6.71 5.41 -67.45
C ALA A 26 8.23 5.27 -67.53
N ASN A 27 8.82 4.51 -66.61
CA ASN A 27 9.87 3.56 -66.99
C ASN A 27 10.06 2.42 -65.99
N THR A 28 10.18 1.26 -66.52
CA THR A 28 10.41 -0.08 -66.01
C THR A 28 11.70 -0.22 -65.21
N GLY A 29 11.64 -0.94 -64.09
CA GLY A 29 12.81 -1.40 -63.38
C GLY A 29 12.43 -2.30 -62.20
N THR A 30 12.27 -3.60 -62.47
CA THR A 30 12.16 -4.69 -61.51
C THR A 30 13.32 -4.70 -60.49
N ASN A 31 12.98 -4.56 -59.21
CA ASN A 31 13.72 -5.24 -58.17
C ASN A 31 12.79 -5.52 -56.98
N THR A 32 12.29 -6.72 -56.95
CA THR A 32 11.49 -7.28 -55.84
C THR A 32 12.43 -7.60 -54.68
N THR A 33 12.64 -6.65 -53.81
CA THR A 33 13.15 -6.96 -52.46
C THR A 33 11.94 -7.13 -51.57
N ALA A 34 11.63 -8.38 -51.29
CA ALA A 34 10.65 -8.78 -50.30
C ALA A 34 11.11 -8.25 -48.93
N ASN A 35 10.59 -7.06 -48.56
CA ASN A 35 10.64 -6.64 -47.17
C ASN A 35 9.68 -7.53 -46.39
N THR A 36 10.20 -8.64 -45.88
CA THR A 36 9.52 -9.41 -44.84
C THR A 36 9.53 -8.54 -43.61
N SER A 37 8.51 -7.67 -43.49
CA SER A 37 8.18 -7.05 -42.22
C SER A 37 7.88 -8.21 -41.27
N ALA A 38 8.86 -8.60 -40.48
CA ALA A 38 8.65 -9.43 -39.32
C ALA A 38 7.64 -8.67 -38.45
N THR A 39 6.38 -9.08 -38.55
CA THR A 39 5.34 -8.73 -37.58
C THR A 39 5.81 -9.37 -36.27
N THR A 40 6.61 -8.65 -35.51
CA THR A 40 6.79 -8.96 -34.11
C THR A 40 5.40 -8.87 -33.50
N ASN A 41 4.77 -10.02 -33.30
CA ASN A 41 3.67 -10.16 -32.37
C ASN A 41 4.20 -9.67 -31.01
N SER A 42 4.13 -8.38 -30.74
CA SER A 42 4.30 -7.87 -29.40
C SER A 42 3.11 -8.42 -28.62
N SER A 43 3.33 -9.54 -27.90
CA SER A 43 2.36 -10.02 -26.94
C SER A 43 2.04 -8.86 -26.02
N SER A 44 0.80 -8.40 -26.04
CA SER A 44 0.39 -7.25 -25.23
C SER A 44 0.70 -7.56 -23.77
N ALA A 45 1.42 -6.66 -23.10
CA ALA A 45 1.81 -6.83 -21.69
C ALA A 45 0.59 -7.09 -20.81
N ILE A 46 0.76 -7.94 -19.80
CA ILE A 46 -0.32 -8.38 -18.90
C ILE A 46 -0.63 -7.27 -17.89
N PRO A 47 -1.84 -6.68 -17.90
CA PRO A 47 -2.16 -5.54 -17.05
C PRO A 47 -2.53 -5.96 -15.62
N ILE A 48 -1.83 -5.42 -14.63
CA ILE A 48 -2.16 -5.53 -13.19
C ILE A 48 -2.42 -4.10 -12.68
N GLY A 49 -3.56 -3.90 -12.03
CA GLY A 49 -3.94 -2.60 -11.46
C GLY A 49 -3.22 -2.32 -10.13
N ILE A 50 -2.81 -1.08 -9.94
CA ILE A 50 -2.24 -0.58 -8.70
C ILE A 50 -3.06 0.62 -8.25
N ALA A 51 -3.79 0.47 -7.14
CA ALA A 51 -4.67 1.49 -6.59
C ALA A 51 -4.12 1.94 -5.22
N PHE A 52 -3.22 2.93 -5.22
CA PHE A 52 -2.66 3.50 -3.99
C PHE A 52 -2.88 5.00 -3.91
N ALA A 53 -2.93 5.54 -2.68
CA ALA A 53 -2.97 6.97 -2.44
C ALA A 53 -1.61 7.58 -2.80
N GLN A 54 -1.54 8.32 -3.90
CA GLN A 54 -0.31 8.98 -4.36
C GLN A 54 -0.30 10.46 -4.03
N THR A 55 -1.47 11.00 -3.68
CA THR A 55 -1.70 12.38 -3.24
C THR A 55 -2.37 12.39 -1.86
N SER A 56 -2.60 13.57 -1.26
CA SER A 56 -3.20 13.80 0.06
C SER A 56 -2.25 13.59 1.26
N ASN A 57 -2.80 13.71 2.46
CA ASN A 57 -2.08 13.53 3.73
C ASN A 57 -1.60 12.09 3.99
N VAL A 58 -2.12 11.11 3.27
CA VAL A 58 -1.69 9.70 3.35
C VAL A 58 -0.80 9.27 2.18
N ALA A 59 -0.42 10.21 1.31
CA ALA A 59 0.38 9.94 0.11
C ALA A 59 1.68 9.17 0.41
N LEU A 60 2.34 9.46 1.52
CA LEU A 60 3.61 8.80 1.86
C LEU A 60 3.45 7.29 2.07
N LEU A 61 2.32 6.84 2.65
CA LEU A 61 2.00 5.42 2.76
C LEU A 61 1.81 4.77 1.38
N GLY A 62 1.01 5.42 0.52
CA GLY A 62 0.75 4.90 -0.81
C GLY A 62 1.98 4.94 -1.73
N GLN A 63 2.82 5.97 -1.62
CA GLN A 63 4.06 6.08 -2.38
C GLN A 63 5.08 4.99 -2.01
N GLU A 64 5.14 4.55 -0.75
CA GLU A 64 5.92 3.37 -0.37
C GLU A 64 5.41 2.12 -1.10
N GLY A 65 4.09 1.93 -1.18
CA GLY A 65 3.47 0.85 -1.96
C GLY A 65 3.81 0.93 -3.46
N VAL A 66 3.67 2.11 -4.05
CA VAL A 66 4.05 2.36 -5.46
C VAL A 66 5.51 2.01 -5.72
N ALA A 67 6.42 2.37 -4.82
CA ALA A 67 7.84 2.04 -4.94
C ALA A 67 8.08 0.53 -4.97
N GLY A 68 7.46 -0.22 -4.05
CA GLY A 68 7.56 -1.68 -4.01
C GLY A 68 6.99 -2.34 -5.26
N ALA A 69 5.83 -1.89 -5.73
CA ALA A 69 5.18 -2.41 -6.94
C ALA A 69 6.05 -2.19 -8.19
N LYS A 70 6.64 -0.99 -8.37
CA LYS A 70 7.54 -0.69 -9.49
C LYS A 70 8.80 -1.56 -9.48
N ILE A 71 9.37 -1.82 -8.30
CA ILE A 71 10.51 -2.74 -8.19
C ILE A 71 10.10 -4.14 -8.60
N ALA A 72 8.92 -4.62 -8.19
CA ALA A 72 8.40 -5.93 -8.58
C ALA A 72 8.20 -6.03 -10.09
N GLU A 73 7.57 -5.04 -10.73
CA GLU A 73 7.39 -5.00 -12.18
C GLU A 73 8.72 -5.17 -12.91
N LYS A 74 9.71 -4.34 -12.56
CA LYS A 74 11.04 -4.43 -13.17
C LYS A 74 11.69 -5.78 -12.90
N TYR A 75 11.72 -6.24 -11.64
CA TYR A 75 12.35 -7.48 -11.24
C TYR A 75 11.81 -8.70 -11.98
N PHE A 76 10.48 -8.81 -12.07
CA PHE A 76 9.85 -9.95 -12.75
C PHE A 76 9.94 -9.85 -14.26
N ASN A 77 9.89 -8.66 -14.85
CA ASN A 77 10.08 -8.46 -16.28
C ASN A 77 11.52 -8.76 -16.72
N ASP A 78 12.53 -8.34 -15.93
CA ASP A 78 13.92 -8.69 -16.17
C ASP A 78 14.18 -10.22 -16.13
N LYS A 79 13.32 -10.96 -15.40
CA LYS A 79 13.32 -12.43 -15.33
C LYS A 79 12.38 -13.11 -16.35
N GLY A 80 11.98 -12.38 -17.39
CA GLY A 80 11.16 -12.92 -18.51
C GLY A 80 9.65 -12.86 -18.29
N GLY A 81 9.15 -12.09 -17.31
CA GLY A 81 7.73 -11.88 -17.08
C GLY A 81 6.97 -13.17 -16.81
N ILE A 82 5.81 -13.31 -17.43
CA ILE A 82 4.97 -14.53 -17.35
C ILE A 82 5.20 -15.33 -18.63
N ASN A 83 6.11 -16.31 -18.53
CA ASN A 83 6.48 -17.19 -19.63
C ASN A 83 6.82 -16.45 -20.95
N GLY A 84 7.59 -15.38 -20.85
CA GLY A 84 8.03 -14.55 -21.98
C GLY A 84 7.14 -13.32 -22.23
N THR A 85 5.99 -13.19 -21.56
CA THR A 85 5.12 -12.02 -21.68
C THR A 85 5.34 -11.07 -20.49
N PRO A 86 5.70 -9.81 -20.73
CA PRO A 86 5.92 -8.86 -19.63
C PRO A 86 4.61 -8.50 -18.92
N ILE A 87 4.69 -8.19 -17.62
CA ILE A 87 3.60 -7.52 -16.90
C ILE A 87 3.70 -6.02 -17.13
N ARG A 88 2.57 -5.34 -17.01
CA ARG A 88 2.47 -3.88 -17.04
C ARG A 88 1.58 -3.42 -15.89
N LEU A 89 2.13 -2.63 -14.99
CA LEU A 89 1.37 -2.05 -13.89
C LEU A 89 0.59 -0.82 -14.37
N VAL A 90 -0.70 -0.78 -14.04
CA VAL A 90 -1.61 0.32 -14.35
C VAL A 90 -1.93 1.05 -13.06
N PHE A 91 -1.33 2.21 -12.87
CA PHE A 91 -1.48 2.99 -11.65
C PHE A 91 -2.71 3.89 -11.70
N GLN A 92 -3.47 3.88 -10.59
CA GLN A 92 -4.55 4.83 -10.31
C GLN A 92 -4.35 5.42 -8.91
N ASP A 93 -4.41 6.73 -8.81
CA ASP A 93 -4.37 7.42 -7.53
C ASP A 93 -5.74 7.32 -6.85
N THR A 94 -5.75 6.87 -5.60
CA THR A 94 -6.99 6.80 -4.81
C THR A 94 -7.25 8.08 -4.01
N GLY A 95 -6.37 9.09 -4.09
CA GLY A 95 -6.52 10.37 -3.39
C GLY A 95 -6.55 10.29 -1.86
N GLY A 96 -6.50 9.07 -1.29
CA GLY A 96 -6.56 8.87 0.16
C GLY A 96 -7.98 8.87 0.75
N ASP A 97 -9.02 8.94 -0.07
CA ASP A 97 -10.42 8.91 0.35
C ASP A 97 -11.21 7.78 -0.33
N GLU A 98 -12.45 7.58 0.12
CA GLU A 98 -13.32 6.50 -0.35
C GLU A 98 -13.77 6.70 -1.80
N ALA A 99 -14.11 7.94 -2.18
CA ALA A 99 -14.60 8.26 -3.51
C ALA A 99 -13.49 8.08 -4.56
N GLY A 100 -12.26 8.51 -4.25
CA GLY A 100 -11.10 8.29 -5.08
C GLY A 100 -10.79 6.80 -5.26
N ALA A 101 -10.89 5.99 -4.21
CA ALA A 101 -10.72 4.55 -4.30
C ALA A 101 -11.79 3.87 -5.18
N ILE A 102 -13.06 4.26 -5.04
CA ILE A 102 -14.16 3.78 -5.87
C ILE A 102 -13.86 4.09 -7.35
N ASN A 103 -13.51 5.34 -7.67
CA ASN A 103 -13.21 5.78 -9.03
C ASN A 103 -12.00 5.03 -9.62
N ALA A 104 -10.94 4.86 -8.83
CA ALA A 104 -9.75 4.12 -9.24
C ALA A 104 -10.08 2.66 -9.59
N PHE A 105 -10.86 1.97 -8.75
CA PHE A 105 -11.29 0.59 -9.01
C PHE A 105 -12.17 0.49 -10.25
N GLN A 106 -13.15 1.37 -10.42
CA GLN A 106 -13.99 1.39 -11.61
C GLN A 106 -13.17 1.59 -12.89
N THR A 107 -12.20 2.50 -12.87
CA THR A 107 -11.31 2.75 -14.00
C THR A 107 -10.45 1.53 -14.32
N LEU A 108 -9.82 0.91 -13.32
CA LEU A 108 -9.00 -0.29 -13.49
C LEU A 108 -9.81 -1.47 -14.04
N ILE A 109 -11.03 -1.67 -13.55
CA ILE A 109 -11.90 -2.78 -13.93
C ILE A 109 -12.48 -2.61 -15.33
N ASN A 110 -13.08 -1.43 -15.60
CA ASN A 110 -13.92 -1.21 -16.78
C ASN A 110 -13.14 -0.67 -17.98
N GLN A 111 -12.22 0.28 -17.75
CA GLN A 111 -11.46 0.93 -18.81
C GLN A 111 -10.14 0.19 -19.07
N ASN A 112 -9.36 -0.07 -18.02
CA ASN A 112 -8.04 -0.70 -18.15
C ASN A 112 -8.11 -2.23 -18.25
N ARG A 113 -9.25 -2.83 -17.88
CA ARG A 113 -9.50 -4.27 -17.97
C ARG A 113 -8.40 -5.12 -17.34
N VAL A 114 -7.90 -4.69 -16.18
CA VAL A 114 -6.81 -5.37 -15.47
C VAL A 114 -7.18 -6.79 -15.04
N PHE A 115 -6.19 -7.65 -14.90
CA PHE A 115 -6.40 -9.04 -14.48
C PHE A 115 -6.67 -9.16 -12.98
N GLY A 116 -6.07 -8.28 -12.19
CA GLY A 116 -6.27 -8.15 -10.75
C GLY A 116 -5.80 -6.77 -10.27
N ILE A 117 -6.07 -6.44 -9.01
CA ILE A 117 -5.75 -5.15 -8.40
C ILE A 117 -4.92 -5.36 -7.12
N VAL A 118 -3.84 -4.60 -6.96
CA VAL A 118 -3.12 -4.43 -5.69
C VAL A 118 -3.57 -3.11 -5.05
N GLY A 119 -4.02 -3.18 -3.82
CA GLY A 119 -4.56 -2.03 -3.08
C GLY A 119 -5.93 -2.30 -2.45
N PRO A 120 -6.64 -1.27 -2.01
CA PRO A 120 -6.20 0.12 -1.88
C PRO A 120 -5.26 0.36 -0.69
N THR A 121 -4.87 1.64 -0.41
CA THR A 121 -3.96 1.95 0.69
C THR A 121 -4.61 1.77 2.05
N LEU A 122 -5.77 2.39 2.26
CA LEU A 122 -6.44 2.44 3.57
C LEU A 122 -7.50 1.35 3.70
N SER A 123 -7.70 0.87 4.93
CA SER A 123 -8.77 -0.08 5.25
C SER A 123 -10.16 0.48 4.96
N GLN A 124 -10.38 1.77 5.23
CA GLN A 124 -11.62 2.46 4.91
C GLN A 124 -11.91 2.46 3.41
N GLN A 125 -10.89 2.70 2.59
CA GLN A 125 -10.99 2.59 1.15
C GLN A 125 -11.31 1.15 0.70
N ALA A 126 -10.75 0.14 1.38
CA ALA A 126 -11.03 -1.26 1.06
C ALA A 126 -12.51 -1.61 1.30
N PHE A 127 -13.12 -1.14 2.38
CA PHE A 127 -14.55 -1.35 2.64
C PHE A 127 -15.45 -0.70 1.58
N SER A 128 -15.01 0.40 0.97
CA SER A 128 -15.79 1.12 -0.05
C SER A 128 -15.56 0.59 -1.46
N ALA A 129 -14.33 0.23 -1.83
CA ALA A 129 -13.95 -0.11 -3.19
C ALA A 129 -13.95 -1.63 -3.48
N ASN A 130 -13.55 -2.47 -2.52
CA ASN A 130 -13.49 -3.92 -2.74
C ASN A 130 -14.84 -4.54 -3.12
N PRO A 131 -16.01 -4.11 -2.59
CA PRO A 131 -17.30 -4.62 -3.06
C PRO A 131 -17.55 -4.44 -4.57
N ILE A 132 -16.90 -3.46 -5.21
CA ILE A 132 -17.00 -3.23 -6.66
C ILE A 132 -16.21 -4.32 -7.40
N ALA A 133 -14.99 -4.61 -6.94
CA ALA A 133 -14.16 -5.66 -7.52
C ALA A 133 -14.78 -7.05 -7.31
N GLU A 134 -15.34 -7.32 -6.12
CA GLU A 134 -16.08 -8.55 -5.81
C GLU A 134 -17.21 -8.81 -6.80
N ARG A 135 -18.10 -7.83 -6.99
CA ARG A 135 -19.20 -7.93 -7.97
C ARG A 135 -18.72 -8.14 -9.40
N ALA A 136 -17.57 -7.56 -9.75
CA ALA A 136 -16.96 -7.69 -11.08
C ALA A 136 -16.08 -8.95 -11.21
N LYS A 137 -15.97 -9.75 -10.15
CA LYS A 137 -15.09 -10.93 -10.07
C LYS A 137 -13.64 -10.61 -10.46
N VAL A 138 -13.11 -9.52 -9.93
CA VAL A 138 -11.73 -9.11 -10.12
C VAL A 138 -10.95 -9.37 -8.84
N PRO A 139 -9.93 -10.23 -8.86
CA PRO A 139 -9.11 -10.49 -7.68
C PRO A 139 -8.46 -9.20 -7.15
N VAL A 140 -8.51 -9.00 -5.84
CA VAL A 140 -7.84 -7.90 -5.13
C VAL A 140 -6.89 -8.47 -4.11
N ILE A 141 -5.66 -7.93 -4.06
CA ILE A 141 -4.71 -8.20 -2.99
C ILE A 141 -4.43 -6.90 -2.21
N GLY A 142 -4.95 -6.82 -1.00
CA GLY A 142 -4.63 -5.75 -0.06
C GLY A 142 -3.18 -5.81 0.40
N ALA A 143 -2.43 -4.72 0.23
CA ALA A 143 -1.01 -4.66 0.57
C ALA A 143 -0.71 -3.84 1.84
N SER A 144 -1.69 -3.09 2.36
CA SER A 144 -1.47 -2.21 3.53
C SER A 144 -2.68 -2.12 4.46
N ASN A 145 -3.83 -2.61 4.04
CA ASN A 145 -5.08 -2.53 4.82
C ASN A 145 -5.21 -3.73 5.77
N THR A 146 -5.25 -3.46 7.07
CA THR A 146 -5.10 -4.47 8.13
C THR A 146 -6.29 -4.58 9.08
N ALA A 147 -7.36 -3.77 8.88
CA ALA A 147 -8.57 -3.85 9.69
C ALA A 147 -9.24 -5.23 9.62
N LYS A 148 -9.97 -5.58 10.67
CA LYS A 148 -10.81 -6.78 10.71
C LYS A 148 -11.89 -6.71 9.64
N GLY A 149 -12.18 -7.83 8.99
CA GLY A 149 -13.34 -7.95 8.09
C GLY A 149 -13.04 -7.63 6.61
N ILE A 150 -11.80 -7.36 6.22
CA ILE A 150 -11.47 -7.04 4.81
C ILE A 150 -11.57 -8.25 3.90
N PRO A 151 -10.96 -9.41 4.17
CA PRO A 151 -11.16 -10.60 3.32
C PRO A 151 -12.62 -11.08 3.30
N GLN A 152 -13.39 -10.84 4.37
CA GLN A 152 -14.79 -11.22 4.48
C GLN A 152 -15.73 -10.37 3.60
N ILE A 153 -15.22 -9.40 2.87
CA ILE A 153 -16.00 -8.63 1.88
C ILE A 153 -16.46 -9.53 0.73
N GLY A 154 -15.64 -10.51 0.36
CA GLY A 154 -16.00 -11.48 -0.69
C GLY A 154 -14.87 -12.40 -1.09
N ASP A 155 -15.22 -13.38 -1.96
CA ASP A 155 -14.32 -14.46 -2.38
C ASP A 155 -13.15 -14.02 -3.26
N TYR A 156 -13.24 -12.82 -3.85
CA TYR A 156 -12.19 -12.23 -4.70
C TYR A 156 -11.28 -11.24 -3.94
N ILE A 157 -11.39 -11.18 -2.60
CA ILE A 157 -10.64 -10.24 -1.77
C ILE A 157 -9.65 -10.99 -0.89
N ALA A 158 -8.37 -10.82 -1.17
CA ALA A 158 -7.27 -11.33 -0.36
C ALA A 158 -6.38 -10.19 0.14
N ARG A 159 -5.48 -10.48 1.08
CA ARG A 159 -4.46 -9.51 1.50
C ARG A 159 -3.14 -10.19 1.88
N VAL A 160 -2.03 -9.52 1.61
CA VAL A 160 -0.70 -9.91 2.09
C VAL A 160 -0.28 -9.12 3.35
N SER A 161 -1.07 -8.14 3.73
CA SER A 161 -0.90 -7.38 4.98
C SER A 161 -1.51 -8.15 6.15
N ALA A 162 -0.66 -8.60 7.08
CA ALA A 162 -1.13 -9.34 8.24
C ALA A 162 -2.10 -8.50 9.09
N PRO A 163 -3.19 -9.12 9.59
CA PRO A 163 -4.21 -8.39 10.34
C PRO A 163 -3.66 -7.83 11.66
N VAL A 164 -4.19 -6.68 12.10
CA VAL A 164 -3.81 -6.04 13.36
C VAL A 164 -3.96 -6.97 14.57
N SER A 165 -4.90 -7.90 14.54
CA SER A 165 -5.12 -8.88 15.60
C SER A 165 -3.92 -9.80 15.87
N ILE A 166 -3.06 -9.99 14.87
CA ILE A 166 -1.84 -10.81 14.99
C ILE A 166 -0.64 -9.92 15.29
N VAL A 167 -0.53 -8.76 14.66
CA VAL A 167 0.67 -7.91 14.70
C VAL A 167 0.71 -7.06 15.99
N ALA A 168 -0.37 -6.35 16.30
CA ALA A 168 -0.40 -5.35 17.38
C ALA A 168 -0.03 -5.89 18.78
N PRO A 169 -0.45 -7.10 19.21
CA PRO A 169 -0.10 -7.61 20.53
C PRO A 169 1.40 -7.77 20.76
N ASN A 170 2.20 -7.94 19.71
CA ASN A 170 3.64 -8.14 19.84
C ASN A 170 4.35 -6.90 20.40
N SER A 171 3.89 -5.70 20.08
CA SER A 171 4.47 -4.45 20.61
C SER A 171 4.21 -4.29 22.11
N VAL A 172 3.03 -4.68 22.60
CA VAL A 172 2.71 -4.66 24.04
C VAL A 172 3.58 -5.67 24.79
N LYS A 173 3.72 -6.89 24.26
CA LYS A 173 4.63 -7.91 24.82
C LYS A 173 6.08 -7.44 24.84
N ALA A 174 6.54 -6.76 23.80
CA ALA A 174 7.89 -6.20 23.75
C ALA A 174 8.08 -5.07 24.79
N ALA A 175 7.10 -4.19 24.96
CA ALA A 175 7.14 -3.14 25.98
C ALA A 175 7.26 -3.74 27.39
N LEU A 176 6.52 -4.81 27.69
CA LEU A 176 6.61 -5.54 28.98
C LEU A 176 7.94 -6.25 29.18
N LYS A 177 8.60 -6.74 28.10
CA LYS A 177 9.97 -7.26 28.20
C LYS A 177 10.99 -6.17 28.52
N ILE A 178 10.82 -4.97 27.95
CA ILE A 178 11.70 -3.81 28.21
C ILE A 178 11.49 -3.28 29.63
N ASN A 179 10.25 -3.17 30.07
CA ASN A 179 9.90 -2.70 31.41
C ASN A 179 8.77 -3.56 32.00
N PRO A 180 9.12 -4.57 32.84
CA PRO A 180 8.13 -5.43 33.49
C PRO A 180 7.24 -4.72 34.53
N ASN A 181 7.57 -3.48 34.90
CA ASN A 181 6.83 -2.72 35.92
C ASN A 181 5.68 -1.91 35.32
N ILE A 182 5.42 -1.99 34.02
CA ILE A 182 4.27 -1.35 33.38
C ILE A 182 2.98 -1.87 34.01
N LYS A 183 2.14 -0.94 34.48
CA LYS A 183 0.82 -1.23 35.05
C LYS A 183 -0.27 -0.40 34.39
N LYS A 184 -0.06 0.91 34.25
CA LYS A 184 -1.04 1.87 33.75
C LYS A 184 -0.82 2.17 32.28
N VAL A 185 -1.86 2.05 31.47
CA VAL A 185 -1.82 2.26 30.03
C VAL A 185 -2.83 3.32 29.61
N ALA A 186 -2.39 4.30 28.83
CA ALA A 186 -3.25 5.23 28.11
C ALA A 186 -3.28 4.86 26.64
N VAL A 187 -4.45 4.86 26.04
CA VAL A 187 -4.65 4.58 24.61
C VAL A 187 -5.19 5.81 23.90
N PHE A 188 -4.67 6.09 22.71
CA PHE A 188 -5.14 7.14 21.82
C PHE A 188 -5.51 6.54 20.46
N TYR A 189 -6.61 7.00 19.83
CA TYR A 189 -6.93 6.54 18.50
C TYR A 189 -7.72 7.54 17.66
N ALA A 190 -7.51 7.51 16.35
CA ALA A 190 -8.29 8.29 15.41
C ALA A 190 -9.67 7.62 15.18
N GLN A 191 -10.73 8.27 15.71
CA GLN A 191 -12.08 7.69 15.73
C GLN A 191 -12.79 7.73 14.37
N ASN A 192 -12.30 8.48 13.41
CA ASN A 192 -12.86 8.60 12.06
C ASN A 192 -12.24 7.64 11.04
N ASP A 193 -11.30 6.78 11.43
CA ASP A 193 -10.63 5.86 10.54
C ASP A 193 -10.91 4.39 10.90
N ALA A 194 -11.26 3.57 9.92
CA ALA A 194 -11.66 2.18 10.12
C ALA A 194 -10.52 1.28 10.62
N PHE A 195 -9.28 1.52 10.14
CA PHE A 195 -8.10 0.79 10.60
C PHE A 195 -7.82 1.12 12.07
N ASN A 196 -7.76 2.41 12.42
CA ASN A 196 -7.47 2.85 13.80
C ASN A 196 -8.50 2.37 14.81
N LYS A 197 -9.79 2.32 14.43
CA LYS A 197 -10.84 1.67 15.25
C LYS A 197 -10.56 0.19 15.48
N SER A 198 -10.26 -0.54 14.41
CA SER A 198 -9.96 -1.97 14.50
C SER A 198 -8.70 -2.25 15.31
N GLU A 199 -7.66 -1.45 15.14
CA GLU A 199 -6.40 -1.61 15.85
C GLU A 199 -6.51 -1.27 17.34
N THR A 200 -7.21 -0.19 17.68
CA THR A 200 -7.41 0.21 19.09
C THR A 200 -8.22 -0.83 19.88
N GLU A 201 -9.21 -1.48 19.25
CA GLU A 201 -9.93 -2.59 19.89
C GLU A 201 -8.99 -3.73 20.28
N ILE A 202 -8.06 -4.10 19.40
CA ILE A 202 -7.06 -5.14 19.66
C ILE A 202 -6.08 -4.70 20.77
N PHE A 203 -5.61 -3.45 20.74
CA PHE A 203 -4.74 -2.94 21.80
C PHE A 203 -5.44 -2.92 23.15
N GLN A 204 -6.67 -2.42 23.24
CA GLN A 204 -7.43 -2.41 24.50
C GLN A 204 -7.67 -3.82 25.03
N GLN A 205 -8.01 -4.76 24.15
CA GLN A 205 -8.16 -6.17 24.54
C GLN A 205 -6.82 -6.76 25.01
N THR A 206 -5.73 -6.49 24.28
CA THR A 206 -4.39 -6.95 24.67
C THR A 206 -3.96 -6.40 26.04
N VAL A 207 -4.19 -5.11 26.29
CA VAL A 207 -3.93 -4.48 27.61
C VAL A 207 -4.67 -5.22 28.71
N LYS A 208 -5.95 -5.51 28.50
CA LYS A 208 -6.77 -6.28 29.45
C LYS A 208 -6.26 -7.71 29.65
N ASP A 209 -5.93 -8.42 28.56
CA ASP A 209 -5.44 -9.81 28.61
C ASP A 209 -4.08 -9.93 29.31
N GLN A 210 -3.27 -8.85 29.29
CA GLN A 210 -2.01 -8.76 30.02
C GLN A 210 -2.19 -8.31 31.48
N GLY A 211 -3.42 -8.13 31.97
CA GLY A 211 -3.71 -7.69 33.33
C GLY A 211 -3.28 -6.27 33.64
N LEU A 212 -3.16 -5.41 32.62
CA LEU A 212 -2.78 -4.01 32.77
C LEU A 212 -4.02 -3.11 32.97
N ASP A 213 -3.82 -2.00 33.68
CA ASP A 213 -4.85 -1.02 33.97
C ASP A 213 -4.98 -0.02 32.83
N LEU A 214 -6.08 -0.07 32.07
CA LEU A 214 -6.42 0.90 31.02
C LEU A 214 -7.00 2.18 31.66
N VAL A 215 -6.12 3.13 31.99
CA VAL A 215 -6.49 4.35 32.73
C VAL A 215 -7.29 5.35 31.91
N THR A 216 -7.11 5.39 30.59
CA THR A 216 -7.89 6.27 29.69
C THR A 216 -7.83 5.82 28.24
N VAL A 217 -8.88 6.16 27.50
CA VAL A 217 -8.92 6.05 26.02
C VAL A 217 -9.28 7.42 25.47
N GLN A 218 -8.32 8.06 24.79
CA GLN A 218 -8.46 9.37 24.18
C GLN A 218 -8.76 9.27 22.69
N LYS A 219 -9.69 10.08 22.22
CA LYS A 219 -10.15 10.10 20.82
C LYS A 219 -9.65 11.35 20.12
N PHE A 220 -9.32 11.21 18.83
CA PHE A 220 -8.96 12.31 17.95
C PHE A 220 -9.44 12.03 16.51
N GLN A 221 -9.19 12.95 15.58
CA GLN A 221 -9.44 12.80 14.15
C GLN A 221 -8.11 12.71 13.39
N THR A 222 -8.06 12.00 12.27
CA THR A 222 -6.87 11.93 11.41
C THR A 222 -6.43 13.29 10.85
N THR A 223 -7.28 14.28 10.93
CA THR A 223 -7.01 15.67 10.51
C THR A 223 -6.56 16.59 11.65
N ASP A 224 -6.58 16.10 12.90
CA ASP A 224 -6.15 16.89 14.05
C ASP A 224 -4.65 17.11 14.03
N THR A 225 -4.23 18.30 14.44
CA THR A 225 -2.82 18.73 14.55
C THR A 225 -2.43 19.15 15.96
N ASP A 226 -3.42 19.44 16.81
CA ASP A 226 -3.25 19.80 18.22
C ASP A 226 -3.89 18.74 19.11
N PHE A 227 -3.09 18.17 20.00
CA PHE A 227 -3.47 17.09 20.91
C PHE A 227 -3.22 17.46 22.39
N GLN A 228 -2.95 18.75 22.70
CA GLN A 228 -2.56 19.18 24.04
C GLN A 228 -3.57 18.77 25.10
N THR A 229 -4.85 18.93 24.82
CA THR A 229 -5.93 18.57 25.75
C THR A 229 -5.92 17.08 26.05
N GLN A 230 -5.96 16.23 25.02
CA GLN A 230 -5.96 14.76 25.16
C GLN A 230 -4.67 14.26 25.84
N ALA A 231 -3.52 14.80 25.42
CA ALA A 231 -2.22 14.43 25.97
C ALA A 231 -2.10 14.83 27.44
N THR A 232 -2.50 16.04 27.84
CA THR A 232 -2.51 16.51 29.22
C THR A 232 -3.42 15.64 30.09
N ASN A 233 -4.64 15.36 29.63
CA ASN A 233 -5.57 14.50 30.34
C ASN A 233 -5.00 13.12 30.61
N ALA A 234 -4.32 12.53 29.62
CA ALA A 234 -3.71 11.21 29.78
C ALA A 234 -2.47 11.26 30.73
N ILE A 235 -1.57 12.24 30.57
CA ILE A 235 -0.35 12.36 31.38
C ILE A 235 -0.67 12.57 32.86
N ASN A 236 -1.74 13.31 33.20
CA ASN A 236 -2.18 13.50 34.58
C ASN A 236 -2.56 12.22 35.30
N LEU A 237 -2.93 11.16 34.56
CA LEU A 237 -3.20 9.82 35.12
C LEU A 237 -1.91 9.00 35.34
N LYS A 238 -0.75 9.54 34.95
CA LYS A 238 0.59 8.96 35.11
C LYS A 238 0.66 7.56 34.49
N PRO A 239 0.39 7.39 33.17
CA PRO A 239 0.52 6.10 32.52
C PRO A 239 2.00 5.70 32.39
N ASP A 240 2.29 4.41 32.56
CA ASP A 240 3.62 3.83 32.31
C ASP A 240 3.85 3.59 30.82
N LEU A 241 2.76 3.35 30.08
CA LEU A 241 2.74 3.06 28.66
C LEU A 241 1.66 3.90 27.96
N VAL A 242 2.01 4.48 26.81
CA VAL A 242 1.08 5.09 25.89
C VAL A 242 1.03 4.28 24.61
N ILE A 243 -0.18 4.00 24.09
CA ILE A 243 -0.42 3.34 22.81
C ILE A 243 -1.15 4.29 21.89
N ILE A 244 -0.71 4.41 20.64
CA ILE A 244 -1.26 5.34 19.65
C ILE A 244 -1.67 4.57 18.40
N SER A 245 -2.98 4.48 18.14
CA SER A 245 -3.55 4.04 16.87
C SER A 245 -3.89 5.27 16.03
N GLY A 246 -2.96 5.66 15.16
CA GLY A 246 -3.04 6.80 14.25
C GLY A 246 -2.33 6.50 12.94
N LEU A 247 -2.33 7.46 12.03
CA LEU A 247 -1.52 7.44 10.83
C LEU A 247 -0.22 8.23 11.05
N SER A 248 0.66 8.28 10.06
CA SER A 248 1.99 8.88 10.24
C SER A 248 1.96 10.37 10.61
N ALA A 249 1.01 11.14 10.08
CA ALA A 249 0.93 12.58 10.31
C ALA A 249 0.35 12.90 11.70
N ASP A 250 -0.84 12.44 11.99
CA ASP A 250 -1.55 12.65 13.25
C ASP A 250 -0.85 11.94 14.42
N GLY A 251 -0.55 10.64 14.27
CA GLY A 251 0.16 9.86 15.29
C GLY A 251 1.56 10.39 15.58
N GLY A 252 2.30 10.82 14.55
CA GLY A 252 3.62 11.44 14.71
C GLY A 252 3.56 12.76 15.46
N ASN A 253 2.57 13.62 15.17
CA ASN A 253 2.32 14.86 15.90
C ASN A 253 1.95 14.60 17.37
N LEU A 254 1.13 13.57 17.61
CA LEU A 254 0.77 13.18 18.98
C LEU A 254 1.99 12.67 19.76
N VAL A 255 2.85 11.83 19.15
CA VAL A 255 4.14 11.44 19.77
C VAL A 255 4.94 12.67 20.17
N ARG A 256 5.10 13.62 19.24
CA ARG A 256 5.84 14.85 19.48
C ARG A 256 5.27 15.63 20.68
N GLN A 257 3.96 15.88 20.71
CA GLN A 257 3.33 16.68 21.76
C GLN A 257 3.36 15.96 23.11
N LEU A 258 3.20 14.63 23.18
CA LEU A 258 3.39 13.89 24.43
C LEU A 258 4.81 14.08 25.00
N ARG A 259 5.84 14.02 24.14
CA ARG A 259 7.24 14.24 24.54
C ARG A 259 7.52 15.69 24.97
N GLU A 260 6.97 16.66 24.24
CA GLU A 260 7.06 18.10 24.57
C GLU A 260 6.41 18.43 25.93
N LEU A 261 5.30 17.75 26.26
CA LEU A 261 4.63 17.83 27.56
C LEU A 261 5.34 17.04 28.67
N GLY A 262 6.49 16.45 28.38
CA GLY A 262 7.36 15.79 29.35
C GLY A 262 7.10 14.31 29.59
N TYR A 263 6.26 13.64 28.80
CA TYR A 263 6.07 12.19 28.93
C TYR A 263 7.36 11.43 28.60
N LYS A 264 7.87 10.63 29.55
CA LYS A 264 9.11 9.87 29.45
C LYS A 264 8.90 8.34 29.31
N GLY A 265 7.67 7.87 29.52
CA GLY A 265 7.32 6.45 29.43
C GLY A 265 7.46 5.86 28.02
N ILE A 266 7.26 4.57 27.91
CA ILE A 266 7.26 3.88 26.60
C ILE A 266 6.06 4.33 25.78
N ILE A 267 6.29 4.56 24.48
CA ILE A 267 5.23 4.79 23.50
C ILE A 267 5.23 3.63 22.50
N ILE A 268 4.06 3.06 22.25
CA ILE A 268 3.81 2.15 21.14
C ILE A 268 3.06 2.92 20.06
N GLY A 269 3.61 2.94 18.84
CA GLY A 269 2.91 3.34 17.65
C GLY A 269 2.25 2.13 16.97
N GLY A 270 1.02 2.29 16.51
CA GLY A 270 0.35 1.30 15.68
C GLY A 270 0.96 1.17 14.28
N ASN A 271 0.40 0.26 13.48
CA ASN A 271 0.90 -0.01 12.14
C ASN A 271 0.84 1.21 11.19
N GLY A 272 -0.05 2.19 11.46
CA GLY A 272 -0.12 3.44 10.68
C GLY A 272 1.08 4.37 10.88
N LEU A 273 1.87 4.17 11.95
CA LEU A 273 3.14 4.86 12.19
C LEU A 273 4.33 4.08 11.61
N ASN A 274 4.11 2.90 11.03
CA ASN A 274 5.16 2.03 10.49
C ASN A 274 5.64 2.47 9.10
N THR A 275 6.06 3.70 8.99
CA THR A 275 6.60 4.31 7.77
C THR A 275 7.74 5.26 8.11
N SER A 276 8.72 5.36 7.21
CA SER A 276 9.83 6.30 7.39
C SER A 276 9.39 7.77 7.47
N SER A 277 8.18 8.08 7.00
CA SER A 277 7.64 9.44 7.05
C SER A 277 7.35 9.94 8.47
N VAL A 278 7.06 9.04 9.42
CA VAL A 278 6.84 9.42 10.82
C VAL A 278 8.06 10.14 11.42
N LEU A 279 9.28 9.74 10.98
CA LEU A 279 10.52 10.32 11.46
C LEU A 279 10.63 11.82 11.16
N SER A 280 10.08 12.27 10.02
CA SER A 280 10.05 13.70 9.66
C SER A 280 9.02 14.50 10.47
N VAL A 281 7.99 13.83 11.00
CA VAL A 281 6.91 14.45 11.79
C VAL A 281 7.32 14.66 13.24
N CYS A 282 7.71 13.59 13.94
CA CYS A 282 8.09 13.67 15.36
C CYS A 282 9.59 13.94 15.59
N LYS A 283 10.44 13.87 14.54
CA LYS A 283 11.88 14.19 14.58
C LYS A 283 12.58 13.46 15.75
N ALA A 284 13.50 14.13 16.45
CA ALA A 284 14.21 13.55 17.60
C ALA A 284 13.28 12.94 18.67
N LEU A 285 12.03 13.41 18.76
CA LEU A 285 11.06 12.96 19.76
C LEU A 285 10.42 11.60 19.43
N CYS A 286 10.67 11.07 18.22
CA CYS A 286 10.34 9.69 17.88
C CYS A 286 11.21 8.65 18.58
N ASP A 287 12.37 9.04 19.12
CA ASP A 287 13.33 8.07 19.65
C ASP A 287 12.68 7.20 20.73
N GLY A 288 12.92 5.90 20.63
CA GLY A 288 12.38 4.93 21.57
C GLY A 288 10.95 4.45 21.31
N VAL A 289 10.23 4.98 20.32
CA VAL A 289 8.88 4.49 19.96
C VAL A 289 8.97 3.06 19.45
N LEU A 290 8.11 2.16 19.97
CA LEU A 290 8.01 0.77 19.56
C LEU A 290 6.92 0.59 18.52
N ILE A 291 7.20 -0.18 17.48
CA ILE A 291 6.23 -0.51 16.42
C ILE A 291 6.35 -1.99 16.07
N ALA A 292 5.24 -2.72 16.13
CA ALA A 292 5.19 -4.08 15.63
C ALA A 292 5.16 -4.09 14.10
N GLN A 293 5.87 -5.03 13.48
CA GLN A 293 6.05 -5.09 12.03
C GLN A 293 5.85 -6.52 11.51
N ALA A 294 5.29 -6.60 10.30
CA ALA A 294 5.15 -7.84 9.54
C ALA A 294 6.26 -8.04 8.50
N TYR A 295 7.29 -7.22 8.55
CA TYR A 295 8.44 -7.28 7.66
C TYR A 295 9.72 -6.85 8.37
N SER A 296 10.83 -7.52 8.05
CA SER A 296 12.18 -7.08 8.38
C SER A 296 13.08 -7.11 7.15
N PRO A 297 13.83 -6.04 6.85
CA PRO A 297 14.82 -6.06 5.78
C PRO A 297 15.89 -7.15 5.96
N ASP A 298 16.09 -7.63 7.19
CA ASP A 298 17.06 -8.66 7.54
C ASP A 298 16.45 -10.08 7.54
N HIS A 299 15.16 -10.23 7.19
CA HIS A 299 14.56 -11.54 7.00
C HIS A 299 15.37 -12.34 5.96
N PRO A 300 15.78 -13.60 6.25
CA PRO A 300 16.54 -14.40 5.32
C PRO A 300 15.71 -14.79 4.10
N GLY A 301 16.36 -14.98 2.97
CA GLY A 301 15.74 -15.42 1.72
C GLY A 301 16.27 -14.69 0.49
N GLU A 302 16.35 -15.40 -0.63
CA GLU A 302 16.89 -14.86 -1.87
C GLU A 302 16.06 -13.67 -2.38
N ILE A 303 14.75 -13.81 -2.37
CA ILE A 303 13.82 -12.80 -2.88
C ILE A 303 13.86 -11.52 -2.02
N ASN A 304 13.94 -11.65 -0.68
CA ASN A 304 14.09 -10.49 0.19
C ASN A 304 15.44 -9.80 -0.02
N ASN A 305 16.52 -10.56 -0.16
CA ASN A 305 17.85 -10.01 -0.44
C ASN A 305 17.87 -9.25 -1.78
N ALA A 306 17.24 -9.79 -2.82
CA ALA A 306 17.12 -9.13 -4.11
C ALA A 306 16.30 -7.83 -4.00
N PHE A 307 15.13 -7.88 -3.39
CA PHE A 307 14.27 -6.72 -3.16
C PHE A 307 14.98 -5.63 -2.36
N ARG A 308 15.58 -5.98 -1.21
CA ARG A 308 16.35 -5.07 -0.36
C ARG A 308 17.49 -4.40 -1.12
N THR A 309 18.24 -5.17 -1.92
CA THR A 309 19.38 -4.64 -2.69
C THR A 309 18.89 -3.62 -3.73
N ILE A 310 17.85 -3.95 -4.49
CA ILE A 310 17.30 -3.04 -5.51
C ILE A 310 16.77 -1.78 -4.85
N TYR A 311 15.97 -1.92 -3.78
CA TYR A 311 15.38 -0.81 -3.06
C TYR A 311 16.46 0.13 -2.49
N THR A 312 17.46 -0.42 -1.80
CA THR A 312 18.54 0.35 -1.18
C THR A 312 19.39 1.08 -2.23
N ASN A 313 19.66 0.42 -3.37
CA ASN A 313 20.39 1.06 -4.46
C ASN A 313 19.63 2.23 -5.07
N GLN A 314 18.31 2.11 -5.18
CA GLN A 314 17.46 3.15 -5.80
C GLN A 314 17.14 4.29 -4.83
N TYR A 315 16.80 3.99 -3.58
CA TYR A 315 16.29 4.97 -2.62
C TYR A 315 17.27 5.37 -1.51
N LYS A 316 18.46 4.74 -1.45
CA LYS A 316 19.54 5.00 -0.47
C LYS A 316 19.10 4.84 0.99
N LYS A 317 18.09 4.00 1.23
CA LYS A 317 17.56 3.66 2.56
C LYS A 317 17.03 2.23 2.56
N ALA A 318 16.86 1.65 3.76
CA ALA A 318 16.24 0.33 3.89
C ALA A 318 14.78 0.35 3.40
N PRO A 319 14.30 -0.74 2.78
CA PRO A 319 12.92 -0.83 2.32
C PRO A 319 11.96 -0.85 3.51
N PRO A 320 10.87 -0.02 3.47
CA PRO A 320 9.83 -0.06 4.46
C PRO A 320 8.85 -1.23 4.23
N GLN A 321 8.08 -1.56 5.26
CA GLN A 321 7.11 -2.66 5.22
C GLN A 321 6.12 -2.55 4.06
N PHE A 322 5.53 -1.37 3.82
CA PHE A 322 4.51 -1.21 2.78
C PHE A 322 5.08 -1.42 1.37
N SER A 323 6.36 -1.11 1.15
CA SER A 323 7.03 -1.46 -0.11
C SER A 323 7.24 -2.97 -0.27
N ALA A 324 7.63 -3.67 0.80
CA ALA A 324 7.79 -5.12 0.78
C ALA A 324 6.45 -5.83 0.56
N GLN A 325 5.39 -5.37 1.19
CA GLN A 325 4.03 -5.90 1.02
C GLN A 325 3.51 -5.67 -0.41
N ALA A 326 3.70 -4.48 -0.99
CA ALA A 326 3.29 -4.21 -2.36
C ALA A 326 4.09 -5.02 -3.39
N PHE A 327 5.41 -5.19 -3.18
CA PHE A 327 6.22 -6.10 -3.98
C PHE A 327 5.65 -7.53 -3.91
N SER A 328 5.38 -8.03 -2.69
CA SER A 328 4.85 -9.39 -2.47
C SER A 328 3.47 -9.58 -3.12
N ALA A 329 2.61 -8.56 -3.10
CA ALA A 329 1.30 -8.63 -3.75
C ALA A 329 1.41 -8.76 -5.28
N VAL A 330 2.32 -8.00 -5.91
CA VAL A 330 2.61 -8.14 -7.35
C VAL A 330 3.24 -9.50 -7.64
N GLN A 331 4.17 -9.97 -6.80
CA GLN A 331 4.79 -11.30 -6.92
C GLN A 331 3.73 -12.40 -6.91
N VAL A 332 2.78 -12.36 -5.98
CA VAL A 332 1.68 -13.34 -5.91
C VAL A 332 0.92 -13.41 -7.23
N TYR A 333 0.58 -12.27 -7.84
CA TYR A 333 -0.05 -12.26 -9.16
C TYR A 333 0.83 -12.89 -10.23
N VAL A 334 2.12 -12.53 -10.27
CA VAL A 334 3.05 -13.06 -11.27
C VAL A 334 3.18 -14.58 -11.17
N GLU A 335 3.36 -15.10 -9.96
CA GLU A 335 3.53 -16.54 -9.74
C GLU A 335 2.23 -17.31 -9.98
N ALA A 336 1.08 -16.77 -9.57
CA ALA A 336 -0.23 -17.36 -9.85
C ALA A 336 -0.53 -17.37 -11.34
N LEU A 337 -0.22 -16.29 -12.08
CA LEU A 337 -0.38 -16.25 -13.54
C LEU A 337 0.58 -17.19 -14.27
N LYS A 338 1.84 -17.32 -13.81
CA LYS A 338 2.76 -18.32 -14.37
C LYS A 338 2.24 -19.74 -14.23
N ALA A 339 1.76 -20.08 -13.04
CA ALA A 339 1.20 -21.40 -12.75
C ALA A 339 -0.10 -21.65 -13.55
N LEU A 340 -0.92 -20.64 -13.73
CA LEU A 340 -2.14 -20.72 -14.55
C LEU A 340 -1.80 -20.92 -16.02
N ASP A 341 -0.85 -20.16 -16.58
CA ASP A 341 -0.44 -20.24 -17.99
C ASP A 341 0.19 -21.58 -18.36
N GLN A 342 0.83 -22.26 -17.40
CA GLN A 342 1.34 -23.62 -17.59
C GLN A 342 0.22 -24.66 -17.76
N LYS A 343 -0.92 -24.45 -17.09
CA LYS A 343 -2.09 -25.32 -17.16
C LYS A 343 -2.98 -25.00 -18.36
N ASN A 344 -3.25 -23.72 -18.54
CA ASN A 344 -4.12 -23.18 -19.59
C ASN A 344 -3.53 -21.87 -20.08
N LYS A 345 -3.25 -21.75 -21.36
CA LYS A 345 -2.71 -20.51 -21.93
C LYS A 345 -3.61 -19.31 -21.61
N ILE A 346 -3.12 -18.41 -20.78
CA ILE A 346 -3.88 -17.23 -20.32
C ILE A 346 -4.33 -16.35 -21.49
N SER A 347 -3.57 -16.32 -22.60
CA SER A 347 -3.93 -15.60 -23.82
C SER A 347 -5.19 -16.14 -24.54
N GLN A 348 -5.60 -17.36 -24.22
CA GLN A 348 -6.77 -18.01 -24.82
C GLN A 348 -8.01 -17.92 -23.92
N LEU A 349 -7.87 -17.50 -22.67
CA LEU A 349 -8.97 -17.41 -21.73
C LEU A 349 -9.74 -16.08 -21.91
N PRO A 350 -11.07 -16.11 -22.01
CA PRO A 350 -11.88 -14.90 -21.86
C PRO A 350 -11.59 -14.22 -20.52
N LEU A 351 -11.51 -12.90 -20.49
CA LEU A 351 -11.11 -12.13 -19.30
C LEU A 351 -11.89 -12.50 -18.02
N PRO A 352 -13.22 -12.68 -18.03
CA PRO A 352 -13.96 -13.10 -16.82
C PRO A 352 -13.52 -14.48 -16.31
N GLN A 353 -13.29 -15.43 -17.21
CA GLN A 353 -12.80 -16.76 -16.84
C GLN A 353 -11.37 -16.69 -16.31
N LEU A 354 -10.49 -15.92 -16.97
CA LEU A 354 -9.11 -15.71 -16.51
C LEU A 354 -9.09 -15.18 -15.07
N ARG A 355 -9.88 -14.15 -14.75
CA ARG A 355 -9.97 -13.58 -13.40
C ARG A 355 -10.41 -14.61 -12.36
N THR A 356 -11.39 -15.44 -12.71
CA THR A 356 -11.87 -16.51 -11.81
C THR A 356 -10.81 -17.58 -11.56
N GLU A 357 -10.14 -18.05 -12.61
CA GLU A 357 -9.09 -19.06 -12.47
C GLU A 357 -7.84 -18.48 -11.77
N LEU A 358 -7.51 -17.21 -12.04
CA LEU A 358 -6.45 -16.49 -11.34
C LEU A 358 -6.73 -16.40 -9.83
N ASN A 359 -7.96 -16.05 -9.44
CA ASN A 359 -8.35 -16.00 -8.02
C ASN A 359 -8.19 -17.35 -7.32
N LYS A 360 -8.64 -18.43 -7.93
CA LYS A 360 -8.45 -19.80 -7.41
C LYS A 360 -6.96 -20.15 -7.26
N GLN A 361 -6.17 -19.87 -8.31
CA GLN A 361 -4.74 -20.17 -8.30
C GLN A 361 -4.00 -19.37 -7.24
N LEU A 362 -4.37 -18.09 -7.06
CA LEU A 362 -3.81 -17.18 -6.05
C LEU A 362 -4.05 -17.72 -4.63
N LEU A 363 -5.27 -18.11 -4.28
CA LEU A 363 -5.63 -18.55 -2.94
C LEU A 363 -5.02 -19.91 -2.56
N THR A 364 -4.70 -20.76 -3.54
CA THR A 364 -4.14 -22.10 -3.30
C THR A 364 -2.62 -22.14 -3.34
N GLY A 365 -1.96 -21.05 -3.71
CA GLY A 365 -0.50 -20.95 -3.82
C GLY A 365 0.21 -20.81 -2.47
N LYS A 366 1.50 -21.17 -2.48
CA LYS A 366 2.46 -20.82 -1.42
C LYS A 366 3.57 -20.01 -2.08
N TYR A 367 3.95 -18.92 -1.46
CA TYR A 367 4.81 -17.92 -2.07
C TYR A 367 5.98 -17.58 -1.15
N GLU A 368 7.20 -17.71 -1.67
CA GLU A 368 8.41 -17.23 -0.99
C GLU A 368 8.60 -15.75 -1.34
N THR A 369 8.34 -14.86 -0.40
CA THR A 369 8.29 -13.43 -0.65
C THR A 369 9.27 -12.67 0.28
N PRO A 370 9.45 -11.35 0.10
CA PRO A 370 10.17 -10.54 1.07
C PRO A 370 9.59 -10.63 2.50
N LEU A 371 8.31 -10.99 2.65
CA LEU A 371 7.64 -11.17 3.95
C LEU A 371 7.93 -12.56 4.57
N GLY A 372 8.77 -13.37 3.92
CA GLY A 372 8.91 -14.80 4.18
C GLY A 372 7.91 -15.64 3.38
N GLN A 373 7.73 -16.88 3.79
CA GLN A 373 6.75 -17.75 3.17
C GLN A 373 5.33 -17.32 3.58
N ILE A 374 4.51 -17.03 2.57
CA ILE A 374 3.09 -16.72 2.76
C ILE A 374 2.19 -17.69 1.99
N ALA A 375 0.97 -17.83 2.49
CA ALA A 375 -0.15 -18.52 1.87
C ALA A 375 -1.44 -17.77 2.24
N PHE A 376 -2.58 -18.27 1.76
CA PHE A 376 -3.88 -17.68 2.09
C PHE A 376 -4.81 -18.71 2.71
N THR A 377 -5.70 -18.25 3.59
CA THR A 377 -6.88 -19.02 3.95
C THR A 377 -7.87 -19.06 2.78
N PRO A 378 -8.87 -19.96 2.79
CA PRO A 378 -9.92 -19.94 1.76
C PRO A 378 -10.63 -18.58 1.63
N GLU A 379 -10.71 -17.81 2.74
CA GLU A 379 -11.33 -16.50 2.80
C GLU A 379 -10.39 -15.36 2.35
N GLY A 380 -9.15 -15.66 1.93
CA GLY A 380 -8.19 -14.65 1.47
C GLY A 380 -7.35 -13.97 2.56
N GLU A 381 -7.39 -14.47 3.81
CA GLU A 381 -6.51 -13.96 4.88
C GLU A 381 -5.10 -14.52 4.72
N VAL A 382 -4.09 -13.66 4.89
CA VAL A 382 -2.69 -14.09 4.80
C VAL A 382 -2.31 -15.02 5.97
N ILE A 383 -1.63 -16.11 5.64
CA ILE A 383 -0.93 -16.97 6.57
C ILE A 383 0.56 -16.62 6.49
N GLN A 384 1.06 -15.97 7.52
CA GLN A 384 2.47 -15.55 7.69
C GLN A 384 2.91 -15.97 9.10
N LYS A 385 4.19 -16.33 9.28
CA LYS A 385 4.69 -16.85 10.56
C LYS A 385 5.55 -15.86 11.34
N GLU A 386 6.34 -15.05 10.64
CA GLU A 386 7.33 -14.19 11.28
C GLU A 386 6.79 -12.76 11.43
N PHE A 387 6.89 -12.29 12.68
CA PHE A 387 6.55 -10.92 13.05
C PHE A 387 7.66 -10.35 13.93
N TYR A 388 7.84 -9.06 13.85
CA TYR A 388 8.95 -8.35 14.46
C TYR A 388 8.43 -7.19 15.30
N VAL A 389 9.27 -6.69 16.19
CA VAL A 389 9.07 -5.38 16.82
C VAL A 389 10.32 -4.57 16.59
N ALA A 390 10.15 -3.36 16.12
CA ALA A 390 11.24 -2.42 15.97
C ALA A 390 11.08 -1.26 16.95
N GLN A 391 12.21 -0.72 17.39
CA GLN A 391 12.29 0.53 18.10
C GLN A 391 12.83 1.60 17.16
N ILE A 392 12.20 2.76 17.10
CA ILE A 392 12.76 3.89 16.37
C ILE A 392 14.03 4.34 17.08
N LYS A 393 15.13 4.45 16.34
CA LYS A 393 16.40 5.00 16.76
C LYS A 393 16.72 6.21 15.91
N MET A 394 16.71 7.38 16.54
CA MET A 394 17.04 8.64 15.90
C MET A 394 18.54 8.89 15.94
N GLU A 395 19.08 9.48 14.85
CA GLU A 395 20.46 9.96 14.80
C GLU A 395 20.62 11.24 15.61
N GLN A 396 21.87 11.58 15.95
CA GLN A 396 22.17 12.79 16.72
C GLN A 396 21.71 14.10 16.05
N ASN A 397 21.59 14.09 14.71
CA ASN A 397 21.07 15.25 13.96
C ASN A 397 19.55 15.50 14.22
N GLY A 398 18.85 14.57 14.84
CA GLY A 398 17.43 14.65 15.17
C GLY A 398 16.46 14.64 13.99
N THR A 399 16.96 14.40 12.77
CA THR A 399 16.14 14.41 11.54
C THR A 399 16.09 13.04 10.86
N ASN A 400 17.19 12.29 10.96
CA ASN A 400 17.28 10.95 10.42
C ASN A 400 17.12 9.91 11.52
N GLY A 401 16.67 8.74 11.14
CA GLY A 401 16.50 7.63 12.04
C GLY A 401 16.22 6.33 11.29
N LYS A 402 16.11 5.25 12.05
CA LYS A 402 15.82 3.92 11.50
C LYS A 402 14.96 3.10 12.46
N PHE A 403 14.32 2.10 11.92
CA PHE A 403 13.69 1.03 12.69
C PHE A 403 14.76 0.01 13.08
N ALA A 404 15.11 -0.06 14.37
CA ALA A 404 16.02 -1.05 14.92
C ALA A 404 15.23 -2.23 15.46
N PHE A 405 15.36 -3.39 14.85
CA PHE A 405 14.61 -4.59 15.23
C PHE A 405 15.10 -5.14 16.58
N LEU A 406 14.17 -5.44 17.47
CA LEU A 406 14.44 -6.06 18.75
C LEU A 406 14.69 -7.57 18.54
N LYS A 407 15.62 -8.13 19.32
CA LYS A 407 15.95 -9.57 19.31
C LYS A 407 15.02 -10.37 20.22
#